data_6bd58dddeb19dbaf2ed4f0778e4e119e
#
_entry.id   6bd58dddeb19dbaf2ed4f0778e4e119e
#
_cell.length_a   1.000
_cell.length_b   1.000
_cell.length_c   1.000
_cell.angle_alpha   90.00
_cell.angle_beta   90.00
_cell.angle_gamma   90.00
#
_symmetry.space_group_name_H-M   'P 1'
#
loop_
_entity.id
_entity.type
_entity.pdbx_description
1 polymer ?
#
loop_
_entity_poly.entity_id
_entity_poly.type
_entity_poly.pdbx_seq_one_letter_code
_entity_poly.pdbx_strand_id
1 'polypeptide(L)'
;MKSSKKLWLFIALLLVGITNINAQTKRDNLSDEQIEEIKKNVEEYAASLNLTDVQKPEFEAITKKYAKQMKAVRDSGGGKFKKYRKLKSIRKNKDKEMKQLLHPEQFKTYLEKQDERKKEMKARWSKR
;
A
#
# COMPACT_ATOMS: atom_id res chain seq x y z
N MET A 1 -17.93 18.71 17.41
CA MET A 1 -16.56 19.22 17.45
C MET A 1 -15.63 18.53 18.47
N LYS A 2 -16.09 17.56 19.24
CA LYS A 2 -15.26 16.79 20.18
C LYS A 2 -14.54 15.60 19.56
N SER A 3 -14.80 15.27 18.27
CA SER A 3 -14.21 14.11 17.59
C SER A 3 -12.86 14.38 16.92
N SER A 4 -12.51 15.63 16.65
CA SER A 4 -11.25 15.98 15.98
C SER A 4 -10.01 15.83 16.86
N LYS A 5 -10.14 15.99 18.18
CA LYS A 5 -9.02 15.81 19.12
C LYS A 5 -8.64 14.35 19.34
N LYS A 6 -9.60 13.44 19.26
CA LYS A 6 -9.34 11.99 19.37
C LYS A 6 -8.70 11.43 18.08
N LEU A 7 -9.04 11.98 16.95
CA LEU A 7 -8.44 11.61 15.66
C LEU A 7 -6.97 12.02 15.59
N TRP A 8 -6.64 13.17 16.16
CA TRP A 8 -5.26 13.68 16.22
C TRP A 8 -4.37 12.86 17.15
N LEU A 9 -4.92 12.36 18.24
CA LEU A 9 -4.20 11.46 19.17
C LEU A 9 -3.91 10.08 18.54
N PHE A 10 -4.80 9.57 17.69
CA PHE A 10 -4.56 8.34 16.94
C PHE A 10 -3.48 8.50 15.87
N ILE A 11 -3.39 9.65 15.24
CA ILE A 11 -2.34 9.96 14.26
C ILE A 11 -0.98 10.10 14.96
N ALA A 12 -0.94 10.68 16.15
CA ALA A 12 0.29 10.79 16.94
C ALA A 12 0.81 9.43 17.43
N LEU A 13 -0.08 8.47 17.72
CA LEU A 13 0.31 7.12 18.15
C LEU A 13 0.85 6.27 17.00
N LEU A 14 0.39 6.52 15.78
CA LEU A 14 0.92 5.87 14.56
C LEU A 14 2.32 6.36 14.20
N LEU A 15 2.68 7.59 14.55
CA LEU A 15 4.01 8.14 14.31
C LEU A 15 5.09 7.58 15.25
N VAL A 16 4.72 7.15 16.45
CA VAL A 16 5.66 6.56 17.41
C VAL A 16 6.05 5.12 17.05
N GLY A 17 5.20 4.41 16.29
CA GLY A 17 5.49 3.06 15.82
C GLY A 17 6.53 2.96 14.68
N ILE A 18 6.90 4.08 14.07
CA ILE A 18 7.79 4.09 12.90
C ILE A 18 9.27 4.15 13.27
N THR A 19 9.60 4.48 14.52
CA THR A 19 10.99 4.70 14.92
C THR A 19 11.80 3.41 15.19
N ASN A 20 11.16 2.25 15.20
CA ASN A 20 11.84 0.98 15.47
C ASN A 20 12.14 0.12 14.23
N ILE A 21 11.92 0.66 13.02
CA ILE A 21 12.15 -0.11 11.79
C ILE A 21 13.59 0.00 11.26
N ASN A 22 14.43 0.80 11.90
CA ASN A 22 15.81 1.02 11.47
C ASN A 22 16.77 -0.17 11.69
N ALA A 23 16.30 -1.28 12.27
CA ALA A 23 17.13 -2.45 12.53
C ALA A 23 16.95 -3.59 11.52
N GLN A 24 16.07 -3.44 10.52
CA GLN A 24 15.88 -4.47 9.51
C GLN A 24 16.87 -4.29 8.36
N THR A 25 17.64 -5.32 8.20
CA THR A 25 18.70 -5.56 7.26
C THR A 25 18.41 -5.12 5.82
N LYS A 26 19.50 -4.76 5.10
CA LYS A 26 19.56 -4.35 3.68
C LYS A 26 18.82 -5.26 2.67
N ARG A 27 18.25 -6.37 3.12
CA ARG A 27 17.52 -7.33 2.26
C ARG A 27 16.08 -6.91 1.94
N ASP A 28 15.49 -6.04 2.76
CA ASP A 28 14.08 -5.64 2.62
C ASP A 28 13.93 -4.26 1.98
N ASN A 29 15.00 -3.65 1.53
CA ASN A 29 14.96 -2.35 0.90
C ASN A 29 14.52 -2.47 -0.57
N LEU A 30 13.57 -1.62 -0.93
CA LEU A 30 13.18 -1.43 -2.32
C LEU A 30 14.35 -0.80 -3.10
N SER A 31 14.53 -1.20 -4.36
CA SER A 31 15.49 -0.54 -5.25
C SER A 31 15.01 0.88 -5.59
N ASP A 32 15.93 1.74 -6.02
CA ASP A 32 15.59 3.11 -6.43
C ASP A 32 14.55 3.12 -7.55
N GLU A 33 14.67 2.18 -8.49
CA GLU A 33 13.71 2.01 -9.58
C GLU A 33 12.31 1.65 -9.06
N GLN A 34 12.22 0.76 -8.08
CA GLN A 34 10.94 0.40 -7.44
C GLN A 34 10.34 1.57 -6.66
N ILE A 35 11.16 2.37 -6.00
CA ILE A 35 10.72 3.58 -5.29
C ILE A 35 10.15 4.60 -6.28
N GLU A 36 10.82 4.82 -7.40
CA GLU A 36 10.32 5.73 -8.44
C GLU A 36 9.01 5.25 -9.05
N GLU A 37 8.89 3.95 -9.30
CA GLU A 37 7.64 3.35 -9.78
C GLU A 37 6.50 3.54 -8.77
N ILE A 38 6.78 3.37 -7.47
CA ILE A 38 5.79 3.60 -6.41
C ILE A 38 5.36 5.07 -6.39
N LYS A 39 6.30 6.00 -6.47
CA LYS A 39 5.99 7.44 -6.50
C LYS A 39 5.09 7.79 -7.68
N LYS A 40 5.42 7.28 -8.86
CA LYS A 40 4.59 7.48 -10.06
C LYS A 40 3.17 6.94 -9.87
N ASN A 41 3.05 5.75 -9.33
CA ASN A 41 1.76 5.14 -9.02
C ASN A 41 0.96 5.96 -8.00
N VAL A 42 1.62 6.46 -6.96
CA VAL A 42 0.98 7.31 -5.94
C VAL A 42 0.48 8.60 -6.55
N GLU A 43 1.22 9.21 -7.46
CA GLU A 43 0.79 10.43 -8.15
C GLU A 43 -0.42 10.18 -9.05
N GLU A 44 -0.44 9.07 -9.77
CA GLU A 44 -1.59 8.66 -10.57
C GLU A 44 -2.84 8.44 -9.70
N TYR A 45 -2.71 7.78 -8.56
CA TYR A 45 -3.79 7.63 -7.59
C TYR A 45 -4.20 8.97 -6.98
N ALA A 46 -3.24 9.80 -6.60
CA ALA A 46 -3.51 11.12 -6.03
C ALA A 46 -4.37 11.97 -6.97
N ALA A 47 -4.05 11.97 -8.26
CA ALA A 47 -4.83 12.68 -9.26
C ALA A 47 -6.23 12.11 -9.44
N SER A 48 -6.36 10.78 -9.50
CA SER A 48 -7.66 10.12 -9.75
C SER A 48 -8.58 10.05 -8.54
N LEU A 49 -8.02 10.05 -7.33
CA LEU A 49 -8.78 10.03 -6.07
C LEU A 49 -8.98 11.40 -5.46
N ASN A 50 -8.37 12.44 -6.01
CA ASN A 50 -8.33 13.77 -5.40
C ASN A 50 -7.83 13.74 -3.95
N LEU A 51 -6.69 13.09 -3.71
CA LEU A 51 -6.12 13.02 -2.38
C LEU A 51 -5.77 14.42 -1.85
N THR A 52 -6.10 14.66 -0.58
CA THR A 52 -5.69 15.88 0.10
C THR A 52 -4.19 15.87 0.39
N ASP A 53 -3.61 17.04 0.68
CA ASP A 53 -2.20 17.15 1.05
C ASP A 53 -1.84 16.37 2.31
N VAL A 54 -2.82 16.13 3.19
CA VAL A 54 -2.65 15.29 4.39
C VAL A 54 -2.71 13.80 4.05
N GLN A 55 -3.58 13.41 3.12
CA GLN A 55 -3.73 12.01 2.70
C GLN A 55 -2.56 11.50 1.87
N LYS A 56 -1.96 12.35 1.04
CA LYS A 56 -0.87 11.97 0.14
C LYS A 56 0.29 11.25 0.84
N PRO A 57 0.94 11.84 1.87
CA PRO A 57 2.07 11.17 2.52
C PRO A 57 1.67 9.87 3.22
N GLU A 58 0.48 9.78 3.79
CA GLU A 58 -0.01 8.55 4.41
C GLU A 58 -0.31 7.47 3.37
N PHE A 59 -0.92 7.84 2.26
CA PHE A 59 -1.16 6.94 1.15
C PHE A 59 0.15 6.36 0.59
N GLU A 60 1.17 7.21 0.43
CA GLU A 60 2.50 6.79 -0.01
C GLU A 60 3.15 5.84 0.99
N ALA A 61 3.09 6.16 2.29
CA ALA A 61 3.65 5.33 3.35
C ALA A 61 3.01 3.93 3.40
N ILE A 62 1.70 3.84 3.29
CA ILE A 62 0.96 2.58 3.23
C ILE A 62 1.37 1.79 1.98
N THR A 63 1.44 2.44 0.83
CA THR A 63 1.83 1.80 -0.43
C THR A 63 3.24 1.23 -0.35
N LYS A 64 4.21 1.98 0.17
CA LYS A 64 5.59 1.50 0.38
C LYS A 64 5.67 0.33 1.35
N LYS A 65 4.98 0.42 2.48
CA LYS A 65 4.94 -0.64 3.49
C LYS A 65 4.50 -1.98 2.89
N TYR A 66 3.40 -1.98 2.17
CA TYR A 66 2.88 -3.21 1.56
C TYR A 66 3.66 -3.66 0.33
N ALA A 67 4.26 -2.74 -0.42
CA ALA A 67 5.18 -3.10 -1.50
C ALA A 67 6.39 -3.88 -0.99
N LYS A 68 6.95 -3.48 0.14
CA LYS A 68 8.04 -4.21 0.81
C LYS A 68 7.62 -5.62 1.24
N GLN A 69 6.43 -5.74 1.83
CA GLN A 69 5.89 -7.04 2.23
C GLN A 69 5.65 -7.97 1.03
N MET A 70 5.09 -7.44 -0.05
CA MET A 70 4.88 -8.20 -1.28
C MET A 70 6.19 -8.66 -1.92
N LYS A 71 7.20 -7.79 -1.94
CA LYS A 71 8.53 -8.14 -2.42
C LYS A 71 9.15 -9.27 -1.60
N ALA A 72 9.08 -9.17 -0.27
CA ALA A 72 9.59 -10.20 0.62
C ALA A 72 8.95 -11.57 0.36
N VAL A 73 7.65 -11.61 0.08
CA VAL A 73 6.94 -12.84 -0.28
C VAL A 73 7.40 -13.38 -1.64
N ARG A 74 7.57 -12.50 -2.63
CA ARG A 74 8.05 -12.92 -3.97
C ARG A 74 9.46 -13.50 -3.93
N ASP A 75 10.33 -12.90 -3.12
CA ASP A 75 11.73 -13.30 -2.97
C ASP A 75 11.91 -14.49 -2.02
N SER A 76 10.87 -14.86 -1.25
CA SER A 76 10.91 -16.00 -0.35
C SER A 76 10.84 -17.32 -1.09
N GLY A 77 11.44 -18.38 -0.51
CA GLY A 77 11.24 -19.73 -0.98
C GLY A 77 9.81 -20.23 -0.73
N GLY A 78 9.43 -21.30 -1.38
CA GLY A 78 8.14 -21.96 -1.21
C GLY A 78 7.28 -22.02 -2.47
N GLY A 79 6.22 -22.81 -2.42
CA GLY A 79 5.33 -23.06 -3.53
C GLY A 79 4.47 -21.87 -3.93
N LYS A 80 4.06 -21.84 -5.19
CA LYS A 80 3.21 -20.77 -5.75
C LYS A 80 1.92 -20.55 -4.95
N PHE A 81 1.34 -21.61 -4.44
CA PHE A 81 0.08 -21.57 -3.69
C PHE A 81 0.23 -20.86 -2.35
N LYS A 82 1.31 -21.13 -1.62
CA LYS A 82 1.65 -20.49 -0.35
C LYS A 82 1.91 -18.99 -0.55
N LYS A 83 2.68 -18.62 -1.59
CA LYS A 83 2.93 -17.23 -1.96
C LYS A 83 1.63 -16.51 -2.32
N TYR A 84 0.76 -17.13 -3.08
CA TYR A 84 -0.53 -16.57 -3.46
C TYR A 84 -1.39 -16.23 -2.24
N ARG A 85 -1.48 -17.14 -1.28
CA ARG A 85 -2.22 -16.91 -0.03
C ARG A 85 -1.67 -15.73 0.76
N LYS A 86 -0.33 -15.66 0.89
CA LYS A 86 0.32 -14.55 1.59
C LYS A 86 0.07 -13.21 0.89
N LEU A 87 0.21 -13.15 -0.42
CA LEU A 87 -0.07 -11.94 -1.20
C LEU A 87 -1.53 -11.49 -1.07
N LYS A 88 -2.45 -12.43 -1.07
CA LYS A 88 -3.87 -12.14 -0.86
C LYS A 88 -4.14 -11.54 0.52
N SER A 89 -3.52 -12.09 1.56
CA SER A 89 -3.62 -11.57 2.93
C SER A 89 -3.03 -10.16 3.04
N ILE A 90 -1.88 -9.92 2.45
CA ILE A 90 -1.23 -8.60 2.41
C ILE A 90 -2.12 -7.57 1.71
N ARG A 91 -2.70 -7.90 0.58
CA ARG A 91 -3.64 -7.01 -0.14
C ARG A 91 -4.87 -6.69 0.70
N LYS A 92 -5.41 -7.68 1.39
CA LYS A 92 -6.56 -7.49 2.28
C LYS A 92 -6.24 -6.52 3.42
N ASN A 93 -5.07 -6.63 4.02
CA ASN A 93 -4.61 -5.73 5.08
C ASN A 93 -4.37 -4.31 4.54
N LYS A 94 -3.78 -4.19 3.36
CA LYS A 94 -3.61 -2.91 2.67
C LYS A 94 -4.96 -2.23 2.43
N ASP A 95 -5.93 -2.96 1.92
CA ASP A 95 -7.27 -2.42 1.65
C ASP A 95 -7.96 -1.95 2.93
N LYS A 96 -7.75 -2.63 4.05
CA LYS A 96 -8.27 -2.17 5.35
C LYS A 96 -7.66 -0.84 5.78
N GLU A 97 -6.35 -0.67 5.66
CA GLU A 97 -5.70 0.59 5.99
C GLU A 97 -6.12 1.72 5.04
N MET A 98 -6.24 1.43 3.76
CA MET A 98 -6.75 2.40 2.77
C MET A 98 -8.19 2.82 3.06
N LYS A 99 -9.03 1.90 3.49
CA LYS A 99 -10.41 2.19 3.88
C LYS A 99 -10.48 3.16 5.06
N GLN A 100 -9.54 3.08 5.99
CA GLN A 100 -9.46 4.01 7.13
C GLN A 100 -8.95 5.39 6.73
N LEU A 101 -8.06 5.46 5.76
CA LEU A 101 -7.48 6.72 5.27
C LEU A 101 -8.42 7.47 4.32
N LEU A 102 -9.05 6.75 3.41
CA LEU A 102 -9.82 7.32 2.30
C LEU A 102 -11.28 7.57 2.68
N HIS A 103 -11.88 8.61 2.11
CA HIS A 103 -13.32 8.80 2.16
C HIS A 103 -14.03 7.70 1.36
N PRO A 104 -15.33 7.41 1.63
CA PRO A 104 -16.04 6.30 0.97
C PRO A 104 -15.97 6.33 -0.56
N GLU A 105 -16.10 7.49 -1.18
CA GLU A 105 -16.03 7.64 -2.63
C GLU A 105 -14.62 7.41 -3.18
N GLN A 106 -13.61 7.92 -2.47
CA GLN A 106 -12.20 7.68 -2.79
C GLN A 106 -11.86 6.19 -2.70
N PHE A 107 -12.34 5.53 -1.67
CA PHE A 107 -12.12 4.11 -1.46
C PHE A 107 -12.76 3.26 -2.56
N LYS A 108 -13.96 3.62 -2.99
CA LYS A 108 -14.64 2.97 -4.12
C LYS A 108 -13.78 3.05 -5.39
N THR A 109 -13.31 4.24 -5.74
CA THR A 109 -12.43 4.45 -6.90
C THR A 109 -11.11 3.70 -6.76
N TYR A 110 -10.55 3.66 -5.55
CA TYR A 110 -9.35 2.89 -5.25
C TYR A 110 -9.55 1.39 -5.54
N LEU A 111 -10.66 0.80 -5.10
CA LEU A 111 -10.98 -0.60 -5.37
C LEU A 111 -11.18 -0.89 -6.87
N GLU A 112 -11.83 0.01 -7.58
CA GLU A 112 -12.00 -0.10 -9.04
C GLU A 112 -10.66 -0.14 -9.76
N LYS A 113 -9.73 0.74 -9.38
CA LYS A 113 -8.37 0.75 -9.95
C LYS A 113 -7.57 -0.51 -9.59
N GLN A 114 -7.72 -1.03 -8.39
CA GLN A 114 -7.09 -2.29 -7.99
C GLN A 114 -7.60 -3.45 -8.84
N ASP A 115 -8.88 -3.47 -9.15
CA ASP A 115 -9.49 -4.50 -9.98
C ASP A 115 -9.02 -4.43 -11.44
N GLU A 116 -8.92 -3.23 -12.00
CA GLU A 116 -8.35 -2.99 -13.33
C GLU A 116 -6.90 -3.50 -13.42
N ARG A 117 -6.07 -3.21 -12.44
CA ARG A 117 -4.68 -3.69 -12.38
C ARG A 117 -4.59 -5.22 -12.31
N LYS A 118 -5.47 -5.86 -11.56
CA LYS A 118 -5.56 -7.33 -11.54
C LYS A 118 -5.87 -7.90 -12.92
N LYS A 119 -6.80 -7.30 -13.64
CA LYS A 119 -7.17 -7.72 -14.99
C LYS A 119 -6.01 -7.56 -15.97
N GLU A 120 -5.30 -6.44 -15.90
CA GLU A 120 -4.10 -6.19 -16.72
C GLU A 120 -2.99 -7.21 -16.43
N MET A 121 -2.73 -7.50 -15.16
CA MET A 121 -1.73 -8.51 -14.78
C MET A 121 -2.10 -9.90 -15.31
N LYS A 122 -3.35 -10.32 -15.17
CA LYS A 122 -3.84 -11.60 -15.72
C LYS A 122 -3.68 -11.65 -17.24
N ALA A 123 -3.99 -10.57 -17.94
CA ALA A 123 -3.84 -10.48 -19.38
C ALA A 123 -2.37 -10.61 -19.83
N ARG A 124 -1.44 -10.02 -19.10
CA ARG A 124 0.01 -10.15 -19.35
C ARG A 124 0.51 -11.58 -19.13
N TRP A 125 0.00 -12.25 -18.09
CA TRP A 125 0.40 -13.62 -17.78
C TRP A 125 -0.13 -14.64 -18.78
N SER A 126 -1.33 -14.42 -19.34
CA SER A 126 -1.91 -15.29 -20.34
C SER A 126 -1.25 -15.22 -21.72
N LYS A 127 -0.49 -14.15 -21.98
CA LYS A 127 0.25 -13.95 -23.24
C LYS A 127 1.66 -14.54 -23.24
N ARG A 128 2.13 -15.08 -22.11
CA ARG A 128 3.43 -15.76 -21.96
C ARG A 128 3.29 -17.27 -22.00
#